data_3bfc5f4e4ee452f2fdc7d128fbd3dd1e
#
_entry.id   3bfc5f4e4ee452f2fdc7d128fbd3dd1e
#
_cell.length_a   1.000
_cell.length_b   1.000
_cell.length_c   1.000
_cell.angle_alpha   90.00
_cell.angle_beta   90.00
_cell.angle_gamma   90.00
#
_symmetry.space_group_name_H-M   'P 1'
#
loop_
_entity.id
_entity.type
_entity.pdbx_description
1 polymer ?
#
loop_
_entity_poly.entity_id
_entity_poly.type
_entity_poly.pdbx_seq_one_letter_code
_entity_poly.pdbx_strand_id
1 'polypeptide(L)'
;SAMRMSVYAAQVHCMDYNVGRVLDWVEKSGEKDNTLIIFLSDNGACAEPHTETGFGTVADINDPQSWVAPSYGLPWAQVSNTPLRKYKVRAYEGGLAVPLIVSWPGRFSRFDGQIRDNVSFLPDLMATFVDVSGATYPATYGGNDIHPLEGKSLVPTIRKPKTVLHDYLFGEHFDNCYVRHGDWKAVKDEKSKEWELFNIPTDRTERRNLAAWYPELLDELVAKWKAWADTHEVYPKRLQK
;
A
#
# COMPACT_ATOMS: atom_id res chain seq x y z
N SER A 1 -1.94 26.50 7.03
CA SER A 1 -2.11 25.25 6.27
C SER A 1 -1.35 25.26 4.94
N ALA A 2 -1.36 26.36 4.17
CA ALA A 2 -0.62 26.44 2.89
C ALA A 2 0.89 26.21 3.06
N MET A 3 1.50 26.79 4.09
CA MET A 3 2.93 26.60 4.40
C MET A 3 3.28 25.11 4.61
N ARG A 4 2.46 24.35 5.29
CA ARG A 4 2.69 22.90 5.49
C ARG A 4 2.67 22.13 4.17
N MET A 5 1.74 22.48 3.28
CA MET A 5 1.70 21.87 1.96
C MET A 5 2.89 22.26 1.09
N SER A 6 3.40 23.50 1.20
CA SER A 6 4.62 23.90 0.47
C SER A 6 5.86 23.16 0.97
N VAL A 7 5.95 22.87 2.27
CA VAL A 7 7.03 22.03 2.83
C VAL A 7 6.92 20.59 2.28
N TYR A 8 5.73 20.01 2.29
CA TYR A 8 5.51 18.68 1.72
C TYR A 8 5.87 18.65 0.23
N ALA A 9 5.44 19.64 -0.54
CA ALA A 9 5.80 19.75 -1.96
C ALA A 9 7.32 19.86 -2.17
N ALA A 10 8.03 20.61 -1.30
CA ALA A 10 9.48 20.70 -1.34
C ALA A 10 10.15 19.36 -1.01
N GLN A 11 9.63 18.59 -0.07
CA GLN A 11 10.10 17.23 0.23
C GLN A 11 9.92 16.29 -0.95
N VAL A 12 8.74 16.32 -1.61
CA VAL A 12 8.48 15.53 -2.82
C VAL A 12 9.44 15.92 -3.94
N HIS A 13 9.68 17.23 -4.15
CA HIS A 13 10.65 17.72 -5.14
C HIS A 13 12.07 17.23 -4.83
N CYS A 14 12.49 17.29 -3.57
CA CYS A 14 13.80 16.80 -3.13
C CYS A 14 13.94 15.29 -3.34
N MET A 15 12.89 14.52 -3.04
CA MET A 15 12.85 13.06 -3.28
C MET A 15 12.99 12.78 -4.77
N ASP A 16 12.18 13.40 -5.62
CA ASP A 16 12.19 13.23 -7.07
C ASP A 16 13.57 13.52 -7.67
N TYR A 17 14.18 14.66 -7.28
CA TYR A 17 15.55 15.02 -7.69
C TYR A 17 16.58 13.94 -7.33
N ASN A 18 16.51 13.38 -6.12
CA ASN A 18 17.46 12.34 -5.68
C ASN A 18 17.17 10.98 -6.32
N VAL A 19 15.92 10.64 -6.58
CA VAL A 19 15.57 9.47 -7.40
C VAL A 19 16.21 9.60 -8.79
N GLY A 20 16.09 10.77 -9.43
CA GLY A 20 16.75 11.06 -10.71
C GLY A 20 18.26 10.81 -10.66
N ARG A 21 18.95 11.25 -9.59
CA ARG A 21 20.40 11.00 -9.43
C ARG A 21 20.75 9.52 -9.35
N VAL A 22 19.91 8.72 -8.69
CA VAL A 22 20.12 7.25 -8.63
C VAL A 22 19.93 6.64 -10.01
N LEU A 23 18.88 7.03 -10.74
CA LEU A 23 18.62 6.56 -12.10
C LEU A 23 19.75 6.93 -13.06
N ASP A 24 20.25 8.16 -12.99
CA ASP A 24 21.42 8.61 -13.75
C ASP A 24 22.68 7.78 -13.47
N TRP A 25 22.87 7.40 -12.23
CA TRP A 25 24.00 6.54 -11.84
C TRP A 25 23.86 5.14 -12.44
N VAL A 26 22.67 4.54 -12.35
CA VAL A 26 22.37 3.22 -12.96
C VAL A 26 22.61 3.26 -14.48
N GLU A 27 22.21 4.34 -15.15
CA GLU A 27 22.44 4.51 -16.58
C GLU A 27 23.92 4.64 -16.92
N LYS A 28 24.66 5.49 -16.18
CA LYS A 28 26.11 5.71 -16.37
C LYS A 28 26.96 4.48 -16.05
N SER A 29 26.49 3.61 -15.15
CA SER A 29 27.17 2.35 -14.84
C SER A 29 27.02 1.28 -15.92
N GLY A 30 26.14 1.49 -16.91
CA GLY A 30 25.81 0.52 -17.95
C GLY A 30 24.87 -0.61 -17.49
N GLU A 31 24.35 -0.54 -16.28
CA GLU A 31 23.51 -1.59 -15.67
C GLU A 31 22.00 -1.37 -15.90
N LYS A 32 21.60 -0.33 -16.63
CA LYS A 32 20.19 0.03 -16.83
C LYS A 32 19.33 -1.14 -17.34
N ASP A 33 19.83 -1.88 -18.32
CA ASP A 33 19.09 -2.99 -18.92
C ASP A 33 19.01 -4.23 -18.02
N ASN A 34 19.90 -4.33 -17.02
CA ASN A 34 19.94 -5.41 -16.05
C ASN A 34 19.38 -5.01 -14.66
N THR A 35 18.79 -3.85 -14.54
CA THR A 35 18.26 -3.34 -13.27
C THR A 35 16.74 -3.30 -13.28
N LEU A 36 16.10 -3.99 -12.31
CA LEU A 36 14.69 -3.85 -12.01
C LEU A 36 14.50 -2.65 -11.06
N ILE A 37 13.75 -1.66 -11.50
CA ILE A 37 13.41 -0.47 -10.73
C ILE A 37 11.94 -0.54 -10.36
N ILE A 38 11.64 -0.40 -9.07
CA ILE A 38 10.29 -0.35 -8.53
C ILE A 38 10.16 0.92 -7.68
N PHE A 39 9.13 1.71 -7.94
CA PHE A 39 8.79 2.90 -7.18
C PHE A 39 7.33 2.86 -6.75
N LEU A 40 7.07 3.03 -5.45
CA LEU A 40 5.73 3.03 -4.88
C LEU A 40 5.70 3.83 -3.57
N SER A 41 4.49 4.12 -3.08
CA SER A 41 4.25 4.45 -1.68
C SER A 41 3.86 3.18 -0.91
N ASP A 42 4.20 3.11 0.37
CA ASP A 42 3.85 1.96 1.24
C ASP A 42 2.39 1.99 1.71
N ASN A 43 1.79 3.17 1.78
CA ASN A 43 0.40 3.42 2.16
C ASN A 43 -0.10 4.75 1.61
N GLY A 44 -1.38 5.02 1.82
CA GLY A 44 -1.94 6.34 1.54
C GLY A 44 -1.37 7.45 2.43
N ALA A 45 -1.70 8.69 2.13
CA ALA A 45 -1.19 9.88 2.81
C ALA A 45 -1.47 9.87 4.32
N CYS A 46 -0.52 10.36 5.11
CA CYS A 46 -0.59 10.36 6.57
C CYS A 46 -1.34 11.58 7.09
N ALA A 47 -2.41 11.34 7.85
CA ALA A 47 -3.22 12.40 8.49
C ALA A 47 -2.84 12.65 9.96
N GLU A 48 -1.97 11.82 10.54
CA GLU A 48 -1.68 11.80 11.96
C GLU A 48 -0.83 12.98 12.39
N PRO A 49 -1.09 13.58 13.55
CA PRO A 49 -0.13 14.45 14.22
C PRO A 49 0.98 13.57 14.82
N HIS A 50 2.25 13.90 14.53
CA HIS A 50 3.38 13.11 15.04
C HIS A 50 3.87 13.58 16.42
N THR A 51 3.19 14.52 17.07
CA THR A 51 3.54 15.00 18.40
C THR A 51 2.30 15.22 19.26
N GLU A 52 2.43 15.07 20.57
CA GLU A 52 1.39 15.43 21.55
C GLU A 52 1.01 16.91 21.49
N THR A 53 1.92 17.77 21.05
CA THR A 53 1.72 19.22 20.90
C THR A 53 1.07 19.59 19.56
N GLY A 54 0.72 18.60 18.72
CA GLY A 54 0.05 18.84 17.44
C GLY A 54 1.01 18.90 16.25
N PHE A 55 0.75 19.81 15.33
CA PHE A 55 1.35 19.79 13.99
C PHE A 55 2.68 20.55 13.85
N GLY A 56 3.35 20.90 14.93
CA GLY A 56 4.53 21.74 14.90
C GLY A 56 4.25 23.19 14.47
N THR A 57 5.27 24.02 14.49
CA THR A 57 5.22 25.44 14.09
C THR A 57 6.04 25.71 12.85
N VAL A 58 5.93 26.90 12.27
CA VAL A 58 6.77 27.33 11.13
C VAL A 58 8.26 27.38 11.53
N ALA A 59 8.57 27.69 12.79
CA ALA A 59 9.94 27.72 13.29
C ALA A 59 10.61 26.34 13.29
N ASP A 60 9.83 25.27 13.46
CA ASP A 60 10.34 23.90 13.50
C ASP A 60 10.76 23.35 12.13
N ILE A 61 10.34 23.98 11.02
CA ILE A 61 10.51 23.47 9.66
C ILE A 61 11.98 23.29 9.28
N ASN A 62 12.85 24.21 9.70
CA ASN A 62 14.27 24.20 9.36
C ASN A 62 15.16 24.03 10.59
N ASP A 63 14.61 23.71 11.75
CA ASP A 63 15.39 23.47 12.96
C ASP A 63 15.85 21.99 13.01
N PRO A 64 17.15 21.71 12.82
CA PRO A 64 17.67 20.34 12.87
C PRO A 64 17.62 19.73 14.28
N GLN A 65 17.39 20.54 15.30
CA GLN A 65 17.23 20.10 16.69
C GLN A 65 15.76 19.81 17.03
N SER A 66 14.83 20.24 16.19
CA SER A 66 13.41 20.00 16.40
C SER A 66 13.05 18.55 16.06
N TRP A 67 12.68 17.79 17.07
CA TRP A 67 12.09 16.44 16.91
C TRP A 67 10.60 16.52 16.56
N VAL A 68 10.07 17.70 16.38
CA VAL A 68 8.69 17.93 15.97
C VAL A 68 8.60 17.78 14.46
N ALA A 69 8.22 16.60 14.01
CA ALA A 69 7.90 16.37 12.60
C ALA A 69 6.53 17.00 12.29
N PRO A 70 6.46 18.17 11.64
CA PRO A 70 5.19 18.80 11.34
C PRO A 70 4.41 17.96 10.33
N SER A 71 3.25 17.45 10.74
CA SER A 71 2.31 16.82 9.83
C SER A 71 1.55 17.87 9.02
N TYR A 72 1.24 17.59 7.76
CA TYR A 72 0.37 18.49 6.97
C TYR A 72 -1.11 18.31 7.30
N GLY A 73 -1.46 17.27 8.05
CA GLY A 73 -2.75 17.08 8.68
C GLY A 73 -3.82 16.49 7.78
N LEU A 74 -4.94 16.14 8.39
CA LEU A 74 -6.06 15.42 7.77
C LEU A 74 -6.59 16.06 6.46
N PRO A 75 -6.82 17.38 6.37
CA PRO A 75 -7.32 17.96 5.12
C PRO A 75 -6.39 17.73 3.93
N TRP A 76 -5.08 17.89 4.13
CA TRP A 76 -4.11 17.70 3.07
C TRP A 76 -3.87 16.22 2.75
N ALA A 77 -3.92 15.34 3.76
CA ALA A 77 -3.87 13.89 3.53
C ALA A 77 -5.05 13.44 2.65
N GLN A 78 -6.25 13.97 2.91
CA GLN A 78 -7.42 13.67 2.08
C GLN A 78 -7.27 14.23 0.65
N VAL A 79 -6.71 15.42 0.48
CA VAL A 79 -6.41 15.99 -0.84
C VAL A 79 -5.41 15.15 -1.59
N SER A 80 -4.34 14.68 -0.92
CA SER A 80 -3.30 13.85 -1.54
C SER A 80 -3.82 12.48 -2.03
N ASN A 81 -4.88 11.96 -1.42
CA ASN A 81 -5.50 10.69 -1.81
C ASN A 81 -6.69 10.84 -2.77
N THR A 82 -7.07 12.06 -3.11
CA THR A 82 -8.23 12.33 -3.98
C THR A 82 -8.11 11.59 -5.32
N PRO A 83 -9.17 10.90 -5.79
CA PRO A 83 -10.54 10.90 -5.27
C PRO A 83 -10.85 9.77 -4.27
N LEU A 84 -9.87 9.00 -3.83
CA LEU A 84 -10.05 7.83 -2.98
C LEU A 84 -10.44 8.21 -1.55
N ARG A 85 -11.26 7.36 -0.91
CA ARG A 85 -11.80 7.61 0.42
C ARG A 85 -10.74 7.34 1.49
N LYS A 86 -10.63 8.25 2.47
CA LYS A 86 -9.75 8.14 3.65
C LYS A 86 -8.24 8.23 3.32
N TYR A 87 -7.41 7.70 4.21
CA TYR A 87 -5.97 7.92 4.26
C TYR A 87 -5.30 6.79 5.07
N LYS A 88 -3.98 6.84 5.25
CA LYS A 88 -3.18 5.90 6.04
C LYS A 88 -3.89 5.45 7.32
N VAL A 89 -3.69 4.22 7.74
CA VAL A 89 -4.36 3.50 8.84
C VAL A 89 -5.72 2.94 8.45
N ARG A 90 -6.46 3.62 7.56
CA ARG A 90 -7.82 3.20 7.18
C ARG A 90 -7.79 2.14 6.08
N ALA A 91 -8.71 1.18 6.18
CA ALA A 91 -8.83 0.07 5.23
C ALA A 91 -9.59 0.43 3.92
N TYR A 92 -9.94 1.69 3.72
CA TYR A 92 -10.51 2.20 2.46
C TYR A 92 -9.42 2.43 1.40
N GLU A 93 -9.83 2.59 0.14
CA GLU A 93 -8.88 2.73 -0.99
C GLU A 93 -7.86 3.85 -0.78
N GLY A 94 -8.24 4.99 -0.18
CA GLY A 94 -7.30 6.08 0.11
C GLY A 94 -6.21 5.73 1.13
N GLY A 95 -6.40 4.66 1.92
CA GLY A 95 -5.36 4.15 2.82
C GLY A 95 -4.51 3.04 2.21
N LEU A 96 -5.06 2.28 1.26
CA LEU A 96 -4.48 1.03 0.76
C LEU A 96 -4.02 1.10 -0.70
N ALA A 97 -4.81 1.73 -1.59
CA ALA A 97 -4.55 1.72 -3.01
C ALA A 97 -3.54 2.79 -3.41
N VAL A 98 -2.29 2.40 -3.53
CA VAL A 98 -1.19 3.27 -3.94
C VAL A 98 -0.70 2.89 -5.33
N PRO A 99 -0.22 3.85 -6.13
CA PRO A 99 0.40 3.56 -7.41
C PRO A 99 1.73 2.83 -7.24
N LEU A 100 2.02 1.93 -8.18
CA LEU A 100 3.29 1.24 -8.30
C LEU A 100 3.81 1.44 -9.71
N ILE A 101 5.07 1.82 -9.85
CA ILE A 101 5.78 1.94 -11.12
C ILE A 101 6.83 0.83 -11.17
N VAL A 102 6.87 0.10 -12.29
CA VAL A 102 7.86 -0.94 -12.54
C VAL A 102 8.57 -0.63 -13.86
N SER A 103 9.89 -0.61 -13.85
CA SER A 103 10.73 -0.43 -15.03
C SER A 103 11.87 -1.45 -15.04
N TRP A 104 12.01 -2.16 -16.15
CA TRP A 104 13.14 -3.03 -16.43
C TRP A 104 13.39 -3.05 -17.95
N PRO A 105 14.16 -2.10 -18.48
CA PRO A 105 14.30 -1.90 -19.92
C PRO A 105 14.75 -3.17 -20.67
N GLY A 106 15.72 -3.90 -20.18
CA GLY A 106 16.22 -5.13 -20.80
C GLY A 106 15.23 -6.30 -20.83
N ARG A 107 14.14 -6.24 -20.04
CA ARG A 107 13.16 -7.34 -19.97
C ARG A 107 11.73 -6.96 -20.31
N PHE A 108 11.34 -5.73 -20.05
CA PHE A 108 9.93 -5.29 -20.13
C PHE A 108 9.69 -4.10 -21.05
N SER A 109 10.68 -3.60 -21.80
CA SER A 109 10.55 -2.42 -22.66
C SER A 109 9.35 -2.43 -23.60
N ARG A 110 8.95 -3.62 -24.10
CA ARG A 110 7.75 -3.74 -24.96
C ARG A 110 6.43 -3.39 -24.24
N PHE A 111 6.46 -3.24 -22.92
CA PHE A 111 5.31 -2.87 -22.09
C PHE A 111 5.40 -1.44 -21.57
N ASP A 112 6.42 -0.68 -21.98
CA ASP A 112 6.62 0.70 -21.54
C ASP A 112 5.39 1.56 -21.81
N GLY A 113 5.07 2.45 -20.88
CA GLY A 113 3.91 3.33 -20.93
C GLY A 113 2.56 2.64 -20.72
N GLN A 114 2.53 1.34 -20.47
CA GLN A 114 1.27 0.62 -20.24
C GLN A 114 0.84 0.69 -18.79
N ILE A 115 -0.47 0.92 -18.59
CA ILE A 115 -1.10 0.86 -17.27
C ILE A 115 -1.67 -0.53 -17.04
N ARG A 116 -1.59 -1.00 -15.80
CA ARG A 116 -2.14 -2.27 -15.31
C ARG A 116 -3.07 -2.00 -14.13
N ASP A 117 -4.24 -2.63 -14.16
CA ASP A 117 -5.24 -2.56 -13.09
C ASP A 117 -5.20 -3.81 -12.18
N ASN A 118 -4.13 -4.58 -12.27
CA ASN A 118 -3.95 -5.78 -11.46
C ASN A 118 -3.83 -5.40 -9.99
N VAL A 119 -4.55 -6.12 -9.14
CA VAL A 119 -4.46 -5.96 -7.70
C VAL A 119 -3.28 -6.76 -7.17
N SER A 120 -2.46 -6.11 -6.37
CA SER A 120 -1.28 -6.68 -5.70
C SER A 120 -1.15 -6.12 -4.29
N PHE A 121 -0.23 -6.64 -3.49
CA PHE A 121 0.08 -6.12 -2.15
C PHE A 121 1.58 -6.21 -1.87
N LEU A 122 2.05 -5.50 -0.84
CA LEU A 122 3.49 -5.35 -0.59
C LEU A 122 4.29 -6.66 -0.51
N PRO A 123 3.80 -7.77 0.08
CA PRO A 123 4.51 -9.04 0.08
C PRO A 123 4.85 -9.60 -1.31
N ASP A 124 4.14 -9.17 -2.37
CA ASP A 124 4.42 -9.56 -3.76
C ASP A 124 5.80 -9.08 -4.23
N LEU A 125 6.33 -8.02 -3.64
CA LEU A 125 7.65 -7.50 -3.97
C LEU A 125 8.74 -8.52 -3.61
N MET A 126 8.70 -9.11 -2.42
CA MET A 126 9.68 -10.14 -2.03
C MET A 126 9.58 -11.36 -2.94
N ALA A 127 8.37 -11.83 -3.23
CA ALA A 127 8.16 -12.95 -4.15
C ALA A 127 8.67 -12.62 -5.57
N THR A 128 8.52 -11.36 -6.00
CA THR A 128 9.07 -10.89 -7.28
C THR A 128 10.60 -10.88 -7.27
N PHE A 129 11.24 -10.42 -6.19
CA PHE A 129 12.69 -10.41 -6.09
C PHE A 129 13.28 -11.83 -6.08
N VAL A 130 12.64 -12.77 -5.39
CA VAL A 130 13.03 -14.18 -5.42
C VAL A 130 12.90 -14.76 -6.83
N ASP A 131 11.79 -14.52 -7.52
CA ASP A 131 11.54 -14.98 -8.88
C ASP A 131 12.57 -14.44 -9.88
N VAL A 132 12.81 -13.13 -9.89
CA VAL A 132 13.70 -12.51 -10.89
C VAL A 132 15.18 -12.75 -10.64
N SER A 133 15.57 -12.99 -9.40
CA SER A 133 16.96 -13.33 -9.03
C SER A 133 17.29 -14.81 -9.21
N GLY A 134 16.27 -15.67 -9.35
CA GLY A 134 16.43 -17.11 -9.35
C GLY A 134 16.83 -17.70 -7.98
N ALA A 135 16.70 -16.91 -6.91
CA ALA A 135 16.98 -17.35 -5.55
C ALA A 135 15.91 -18.33 -5.06
N THR A 136 16.27 -19.14 -4.08
CA THR A 136 15.29 -19.97 -3.35
C THR A 136 14.99 -19.32 -2.00
N TYR A 137 13.72 -19.08 -1.72
CA TYR A 137 13.30 -18.60 -0.40
C TYR A 137 13.47 -19.74 0.61
N PRO A 138 14.25 -19.56 1.69
CA PRO A 138 14.56 -20.66 2.60
C PRO A 138 13.38 -20.96 3.53
N ALA A 139 13.26 -22.22 3.96
CA ALA A 139 12.30 -22.63 4.99
C ALA A 139 12.82 -22.28 6.42
N THR A 140 14.14 -22.18 6.58
CA THR A 140 14.78 -21.89 7.88
C THR A 140 15.86 -20.84 7.72
N TYR A 141 16.08 -20.03 8.75
CA TYR A 141 17.20 -19.08 8.83
C TYR A 141 17.73 -19.02 10.26
N GLY A 142 19.06 -19.14 10.41
CA GLY A 142 19.70 -19.12 11.74
C GLY A 142 19.22 -20.24 12.68
N GLY A 143 18.78 -21.38 12.14
CA GLY A 143 18.25 -22.50 12.92
C GLY A 143 16.78 -22.37 13.34
N ASN A 144 16.09 -21.32 12.90
CA ASN A 144 14.65 -21.12 13.17
C ASN A 144 13.83 -21.28 11.89
N ASP A 145 12.64 -21.84 12.01
CA ASP A 145 11.65 -21.85 10.93
C ASP A 145 11.20 -20.42 10.62
N ILE A 146 11.04 -20.09 9.35
CA ILE A 146 10.55 -18.80 8.91
C ILE A 146 9.20 -18.95 8.19
N HIS A 147 8.40 -17.90 8.26
CA HIS A 147 7.11 -17.90 7.56
C HIS A 147 7.32 -18.04 6.05
N PRO A 148 6.54 -18.87 5.36
CA PRO A 148 6.58 -18.98 3.92
C PRO A 148 6.21 -17.66 3.25
N LEU A 149 6.62 -17.47 1.98
CA LEU A 149 6.18 -16.33 1.19
C LEU A 149 4.66 -16.37 0.98
N GLU A 150 3.98 -15.33 1.40
CA GLU A 150 2.55 -15.12 1.13
C GLU A 150 2.32 -14.42 -0.21
N GLY A 151 3.29 -13.60 -0.64
CA GLY A 151 3.26 -12.89 -1.90
C GLY A 151 3.44 -13.78 -3.12
N LYS A 152 3.07 -13.25 -4.28
CA LYS A 152 3.24 -13.87 -5.59
C LYS A 152 3.98 -12.92 -6.53
N SER A 153 4.85 -13.46 -7.41
CA SER A 153 5.60 -12.63 -8.35
C SER A 153 4.68 -11.76 -9.22
N LEU A 154 5.04 -10.48 -9.36
CA LEU A 154 4.37 -9.52 -10.25
C LEU A 154 4.68 -9.76 -11.74
N VAL A 155 5.71 -10.53 -12.07
CA VAL A 155 6.16 -10.76 -13.46
C VAL A 155 5.03 -11.26 -14.38
N PRO A 156 4.13 -12.18 -13.95
CA PRO A 156 3.01 -12.60 -14.78
C PRO A 156 2.04 -11.46 -15.13
N THR A 157 1.79 -10.52 -14.22
CA THR A 157 0.86 -9.39 -14.45
C THR A 157 1.42 -8.38 -15.44
N ILE A 158 2.73 -8.18 -15.43
CA ILE A 158 3.41 -7.31 -16.41
C ILE A 158 3.23 -7.89 -17.81
N ARG A 159 3.39 -9.19 -17.97
CA ARG A 159 3.31 -9.89 -19.26
C ARG A 159 1.88 -10.11 -19.76
N LYS A 160 0.95 -10.34 -18.85
CA LYS A 160 -0.45 -10.70 -19.15
C LYS A 160 -1.40 -9.84 -18.30
N PRO A 161 -2.02 -8.79 -18.88
CA PRO A 161 -2.84 -7.81 -18.13
C PRO A 161 -3.99 -8.40 -17.32
N LYS A 162 -4.54 -9.55 -17.75
CA LYS A 162 -5.70 -10.19 -17.08
C LYS A 162 -5.30 -11.23 -16.02
N THR A 163 -4.02 -11.31 -15.64
CA THR A 163 -3.58 -12.24 -14.61
C THR A 163 -4.15 -11.81 -13.26
N VAL A 164 -4.83 -12.70 -12.57
CA VAL A 164 -5.25 -12.55 -11.18
C VAL A 164 -4.19 -13.22 -10.30
N LEU A 165 -3.52 -12.47 -9.43
CA LEU A 165 -2.51 -13.02 -8.52
C LEU A 165 -3.15 -13.66 -7.29
N HIS A 166 -4.14 -13.00 -6.70
CA HIS A 166 -4.75 -13.40 -5.44
C HIS A 166 -6.25 -13.51 -5.59
N ASP A 167 -6.83 -14.63 -5.13
CA ASP A 167 -8.28 -14.77 -5.03
C ASP A 167 -8.83 -13.86 -3.95
N TYR A 168 -8.14 -13.83 -2.81
CA TYR A 168 -8.47 -12.97 -1.69
C TYR A 168 -7.26 -12.18 -1.25
N LEU A 169 -7.49 -10.93 -0.83
CA LEU A 169 -6.56 -10.13 -0.05
C LEU A 169 -7.21 -9.70 1.25
N PHE A 170 -6.46 -9.83 2.32
CA PHE A 170 -6.93 -9.52 3.67
C PHE A 170 -6.01 -8.53 4.35
N GLY A 171 -6.54 -7.81 5.33
CA GLY A 171 -5.73 -7.00 6.21
C GLY A 171 -6.48 -6.55 7.45
N GLU A 172 -5.68 -6.23 8.45
CA GLU A 172 -6.09 -5.59 9.69
C GLU A 172 -5.02 -4.62 10.15
N HIS A 173 -5.42 -3.43 10.57
CA HIS A 173 -4.55 -2.45 11.20
C HIS A 173 -5.36 -1.56 12.14
N PHE A 174 -5.11 -1.64 13.45
CA PHE A 174 -5.85 -0.91 14.49
C PHE A 174 -7.38 -1.06 14.36
N ASP A 175 -7.89 -2.29 14.23
CA ASP A 175 -9.29 -2.62 14.03
C ASP A 175 -9.92 -2.14 12.70
N ASN A 176 -9.11 -1.56 11.82
CA ASN A 176 -9.51 -1.32 10.44
C ASN A 176 -9.24 -2.59 9.63
N CYS A 177 -10.28 -3.23 9.16
CA CYS A 177 -10.21 -4.53 8.51
C CYS A 177 -10.67 -4.44 7.07
N TYR A 178 -10.11 -5.27 6.20
CA TYR A 178 -10.65 -5.46 4.87
C TYR A 178 -10.48 -6.89 4.38
N VAL A 179 -11.37 -7.26 3.48
CA VAL A 179 -11.23 -8.41 2.59
C VAL A 179 -11.62 -7.98 1.19
N ARG A 180 -10.79 -8.33 0.22
CA ARG A 180 -11.07 -8.15 -1.21
C ARG A 180 -11.10 -9.48 -1.91
N HIS A 181 -12.13 -9.71 -2.75
CA HIS A 181 -12.26 -10.85 -3.65
C HIS A 181 -12.74 -10.35 -5.01
N GLY A 182 -11.87 -10.43 -6.01
CA GLY A 182 -12.16 -9.89 -7.34
C GLY A 182 -12.56 -8.41 -7.30
N ASP A 183 -13.77 -8.13 -7.75
CA ASP A 183 -14.35 -6.79 -7.81
C ASP A 183 -14.92 -6.30 -6.47
N TRP A 184 -15.15 -7.20 -5.53
CA TRP A 184 -15.81 -6.90 -4.27
C TRP A 184 -14.82 -6.68 -3.14
N LYS A 185 -15.13 -5.72 -2.30
CA LYS A 185 -14.34 -5.39 -1.11
C LYS A 185 -15.27 -5.12 0.07
N ALA A 186 -15.08 -5.87 1.15
CA ALA A 186 -15.70 -5.56 2.43
C ALA A 186 -14.68 -4.83 3.32
N VAL A 187 -15.14 -3.79 4.01
CA VAL A 187 -14.33 -2.93 4.88
C VAL A 187 -15.02 -2.75 6.22
N LYS A 188 -14.25 -2.82 7.30
CA LYS A 188 -14.71 -2.45 8.65
C LYS A 188 -13.80 -1.35 9.19
N ASP A 189 -14.39 -0.20 9.51
CA ASP A 189 -13.68 0.92 10.17
C ASP A 189 -13.71 0.72 11.70
N GLU A 190 -12.62 1.07 12.38
CA GLU A 190 -12.49 0.95 13.85
C GLU A 190 -13.59 1.66 14.64
N LYS A 191 -14.16 2.73 14.07
CA LYS A 191 -15.17 3.57 14.73
C LYS A 191 -16.58 3.04 14.56
N SER A 192 -16.95 2.66 13.34
CA SER A 192 -18.30 2.14 13.05
C SER A 192 -18.47 0.72 13.56
N LYS A 193 -17.39 -0.07 13.56
CA LYS A 193 -17.37 -1.52 13.86
C LYS A 193 -18.30 -2.37 13.00
N GLU A 194 -18.94 -1.77 12.01
CA GLU A 194 -19.80 -2.44 11.05
C GLU A 194 -19.04 -2.67 9.74
N TRP A 195 -19.39 -3.75 9.04
CA TRP A 195 -18.85 -4.04 7.73
C TRP A 195 -19.64 -3.31 6.65
N GLU A 196 -18.94 -2.62 5.78
CA GLU A 196 -19.45 -2.02 4.55
C GLU A 196 -19.01 -2.87 3.35
N LEU A 197 -19.80 -2.90 2.28
CA LEU A 197 -19.51 -3.66 1.05
C LEU A 197 -19.48 -2.73 -0.16
N PHE A 198 -18.46 -2.86 -1.00
CA PHE A 198 -18.26 -2.04 -2.18
C PHE A 198 -17.93 -2.90 -3.41
N ASN A 199 -18.40 -2.47 -4.58
CA ASN A 199 -17.93 -2.98 -5.87
C ASN A 199 -16.93 -1.97 -6.45
N ILE A 200 -15.65 -2.28 -6.35
CA ILE A 200 -14.56 -1.33 -6.60
C ILE A 200 -14.49 -0.83 -8.06
N PRO A 201 -14.67 -1.64 -9.10
CA PRO A 201 -14.69 -1.14 -10.47
C PRO A 201 -15.76 -0.09 -10.76
N THR A 202 -16.91 -0.17 -10.09
CA THR A 202 -18.05 0.75 -10.29
C THR A 202 -18.08 1.89 -9.28
N ASP A 203 -17.42 1.72 -8.13
CA ASP A 203 -17.35 2.69 -7.03
C ASP A 203 -15.98 2.67 -6.34
N ARG A 204 -14.94 3.08 -7.05
CA ARG A 204 -13.58 3.14 -6.51
C ARG A 204 -13.41 4.16 -5.37
N THR A 205 -14.37 5.03 -5.20
CA THR A 205 -14.38 6.02 -4.11
C THR A 205 -15.10 5.54 -2.86
N GLU A 206 -15.66 4.34 -2.87
CA GLU A 206 -16.30 3.66 -1.74
C GLU A 206 -17.41 4.52 -1.09
N ARG A 207 -18.26 5.12 -1.92
CA ARG A 207 -19.33 6.01 -1.48
C ARG A 207 -20.67 5.31 -1.28
N ARG A 208 -20.90 4.20 -1.98
CA ARG A 208 -22.15 3.46 -1.99
C ARG A 208 -21.98 2.13 -1.27
N ASN A 209 -22.32 2.10 0.02
CA ASN A 209 -22.36 0.86 0.77
C ASN A 209 -23.47 -0.07 0.26
N LEU A 210 -23.10 -1.25 -0.22
CA LEU A 210 -23.99 -2.25 -0.81
C LEU A 210 -24.33 -3.39 0.17
N ALA A 211 -23.90 -3.32 1.44
CA ALA A 211 -24.09 -4.37 2.44
C ALA A 211 -25.56 -4.84 2.58
N ALA A 212 -26.50 -3.90 2.63
CA ALA A 212 -27.92 -4.21 2.75
C ALA A 212 -28.52 -4.86 1.48
N TRP A 213 -27.85 -4.72 0.33
CA TRP A 213 -28.34 -5.22 -0.96
C TRP A 213 -27.78 -6.59 -1.29
N TYR A 214 -26.62 -6.93 -0.71
CA TYR A 214 -25.90 -8.21 -0.90
C TYR A 214 -25.44 -8.80 0.44
N PRO A 215 -26.37 -9.07 1.39
CA PRO A 215 -26.01 -9.52 2.73
C PRO A 215 -25.30 -10.87 2.73
N GLU A 216 -25.72 -11.82 1.89
CA GLU A 216 -25.10 -13.14 1.78
C GLU A 216 -23.64 -13.05 1.31
N LEU A 217 -23.35 -12.19 0.33
CA LEU A 217 -21.98 -11.96 -0.14
C LEU A 217 -21.13 -11.31 0.95
N LEU A 218 -21.69 -10.33 1.68
CA LEU A 218 -20.98 -9.73 2.80
C LEU A 218 -20.64 -10.77 3.86
N ASP A 219 -21.61 -11.62 4.24
CA ASP A 219 -21.41 -12.66 5.24
C ASP A 219 -20.33 -13.66 4.81
N GLU A 220 -20.31 -14.05 3.52
CA GLU A 220 -19.26 -14.90 2.95
C GLU A 220 -17.89 -14.25 3.09
N LEU A 221 -17.73 -13.01 2.64
CA LEU A 221 -16.46 -12.28 2.71
C LEU A 221 -15.98 -12.10 4.14
N VAL A 222 -16.87 -11.76 5.06
CA VAL A 222 -16.56 -11.62 6.49
C VAL A 222 -16.15 -12.95 7.11
N ALA A 223 -16.80 -14.04 6.74
CA ALA A 223 -16.41 -15.38 7.18
C ALA A 223 -15.00 -15.76 6.69
N LYS A 224 -14.65 -15.43 5.44
CA LYS A 224 -13.29 -15.60 4.90
C LYS A 224 -12.26 -14.78 5.66
N TRP A 225 -12.59 -13.49 5.95
CA TRP A 225 -11.71 -12.63 6.73
C TRP A 225 -11.49 -13.19 8.15
N LYS A 226 -12.53 -13.66 8.82
CA LYS A 226 -12.43 -14.27 10.16
C LYS A 226 -11.51 -15.50 10.16
N ALA A 227 -11.69 -16.39 9.20
CA ALA A 227 -10.85 -17.58 9.07
C ALA A 227 -9.36 -17.22 8.85
N TRP A 228 -9.09 -16.20 8.03
CA TRP A 228 -7.74 -15.66 7.86
C TRP A 228 -7.21 -15.05 9.17
N ALA A 229 -8.01 -14.23 9.85
CA ALA A 229 -7.62 -13.58 11.09
C ALA A 229 -7.26 -14.60 12.21
N ASP A 230 -7.99 -15.71 12.28
CA ASP A 230 -7.71 -16.79 13.23
C ASP A 230 -6.37 -17.47 12.96
N THR A 231 -6.03 -17.70 11.67
CA THR A 231 -4.76 -18.34 11.28
C THR A 231 -3.55 -17.39 11.39
N HIS A 232 -3.78 -16.08 11.39
CA HIS A 232 -2.74 -15.05 11.48
C HIS A 232 -2.65 -14.40 12.85
N GLU A 233 -3.28 -15.00 13.86
CA GLU A 233 -3.25 -14.53 15.25
C GLU A 233 -3.66 -13.05 15.43
N VAL A 234 -4.61 -12.56 14.58
CA VAL A 234 -5.08 -11.18 14.65
C VAL A 234 -5.78 -10.92 15.98
N TYR A 235 -6.47 -11.93 16.53
CA TYR A 235 -7.16 -11.88 17.82
C TYR A 235 -6.85 -13.13 18.67
N PRO A 236 -6.79 -13.03 20.00
CA PRO A 236 -6.86 -11.76 20.75
C PRO A 236 -5.64 -10.89 20.47
N LYS A 237 -5.82 -9.58 20.39
CA LYS A 237 -4.69 -8.65 20.23
C LYS A 237 -3.72 -8.87 21.39
N ARG A 238 -2.46 -9.20 21.07
CA ARG A 238 -1.41 -9.20 22.09
C ARG A 238 -1.28 -7.77 22.59
N LEU A 239 -1.67 -7.54 23.84
CA LEU A 239 -1.41 -6.25 24.47
C LEU A 239 0.09 -5.97 24.34
N GLN A 240 0.44 -4.95 23.58
CA GLN A 240 1.81 -4.44 23.56
C GLN A 240 2.13 -4.00 25.00
N LYS A 241 3.03 -4.76 25.63
CA LYS A 241 3.54 -4.41 26.96
C LYS A 241 4.52 -3.27 26.85
#